data_e2c618e00eda9df3639be96bf977c97a
#
_entry.id   e2c618e00eda9df3639be96bf977c97a
#
_cell.length_a   1.000
_cell.length_b   1.000
_cell.length_c   1.000
_cell.angle_alpha   90.00
_cell.angle_beta   90.00
_cell.angle_gamma   90.00
#
_symmetry.space_group_name_H-M   'P 1'
#
loop_
_entity.id
_entity.type
_entity.pdbx_description
1 polymer ?
#
loop_
_entity_poly.entity_id
_entity_poly.type
_entity_poly.pdbx_seq_one_letter_code
_entity_poly.pdbx_strand_id
1 'polypeptide(L)'
;MVTLMYQNVYNIMAIIIRRLLTIEKKTPGHLRNYRAYKRDGARQKLKRLFPVLFKENSCVFREIASDEMDEGDWNRVETFAANSEEPFLLIELLLGIDGALRNRVRMEIEIFRTCNTISSLNSNFEETKIYLLPYMEALWERKSRGRQHSYDINGYLGNFIFIDEQELRKFSINDIRHVWLSSLLFQTAKDRGYLRVGFSPLSRHLKLNVSEYYKDNIRYFSVDSSENSEKVKQLVLSVLEKAKKEKVDILLFPEMIGSAGLVDAVTERLENYFVGEEEEYPSLIFLPSVWENHQNFVVVLTRDGERICTQKKQYPYDGPVEPGQETAIE
;
A
#
# COMPACT_ATOMS: atom_id res chain seq x y z
N MET A 1 -2.38 -4.21 -26.03
CA MET A 1 -3.43 -5.25 -26.25
C MET A 1 -3.37 -6.41 -25.24
N VAL A 2 -2.21 -6.87 -24.79
CA VAL A 2 -2.07 -7.96 -23.80
C VAL A 2 -2.63 -7.59 -22.41
N THR A 3 -2.59 -6.31 -21.99
CA THR A 3 -3.03 -5.84 -20.69
C THR A 3 -4.54 -5.93 -20.47
N LEU A 4 -5.36 -5.80 -21.50
CA LEU A 4 -6.83 -5.79 -21.40
C LEU A 4 -7.45 -7.16 -21.07
N MET A 5 -6.88 -8.27 -21.54
CA MET A 5 -7.45 -9.61 -21.31
C MET A 5 -7.29 -10.10 -19.87
N TYR A 6 -6.21 -9.75 -19.19
CA TYR A 6 -6.02 -10.12 -17.78
C TYR A 6 -6.83 -9.26 -16.81
N GLN A 7 -7.24 -8.07 -17.20
CA GLN A 7 -8.11 -7.22 -16.38
C GLN A 7 -9.41 -7.94 -16.01
N ASN A 8 -9.98 -8.72 -16.92
CA ASN A 8 -11.20 -9.48 -16.64
C ASN A 8 -11.00 -10.49 -15.50
N VAL A 9 -9.87 -11.19 -15.46
CA VAL A 9 -9.59 -12.17 -14.40
C VAL A 9 -9.42 -11.49 -13.04
N TYR A 10 -8.68 -10.38 -13.00
CA TYR A 10 -8.48 -9.60 -11.78
C TYR A 10 -9.79 -8.95 -11.32
N ASN A 11 -10.62 -8.49 -12.25
CA ASN A 11 -11.95 -7.97 -11.95
C ASN A 11 -12.85 -9.05 -11.31
N ILE A 12 -12.83 -10.26 -11.86
CA ILE A 12 -13.58 -11.41 -11.30
C ILE A 12 -13.08 -11.74 -9.89
N MET A 13 -11.77 -11.76 -9.65
CA MET A 13 -11.22 -11.97 -8.30
C MET A 13 -11.73 -10.92 -7.31
N ALA A 14 -11.74 -9.64 -7.70
CA ALA A 14 -12.26 -8.56 -6.87
C ALA A 14 -13.76 -8.72 -6.57
N ILE A 15 -14.56 -9.13 -7.55
CA ILE A 15 -16.00 -9.44 -7.39
C ILE A 15 -16.18 -10.60 -6.39
N ILE A 16 -15.43 -11.69 -6.54
CA ILE A 16 -15.50 -12.84 -5.64
C ILE A 16 -15.18 -12.40 -4.20
N ILE A 17 -14.10 -11.65 -4.01
CA ILE A 17 -13.68 -11.14 -2.71
C ILE A 17 -14.78 -10.28 -2.10
N ARG A 18 -15.32 -9.31 -2.86
CA ARG A 18 -16.43 -8.46 -2.39
C ARG A 18 -17.66 -9.28 -2.01
N ARG A 19 -18.00 -10.30 -2.80
CA ARG A 19 -19.12 -11.19 -2.51
C ARG A 19 -18.91 -11.99 -1.23
N LEU A 20 -17.74 -12.57 -1.04
CA LEU A 20 -17.36 -13.29 0.18
C LEU A 20 -17.43 -12.40 1.42
N LEU A 21 -16.90 -11.19 1.36
CA LEU A 21 -16.99 -10.21 2.45
C LEU A 21 -18.45 -9.85 2.76
N THR A 22 -19.29 -9.74 1.75
CA THR A 22 -20.73 -9.45 1.92
C THR A 22 -21.45 -10.61 2.60
N ILE A 23 -21.15 -11.86 2.21
CA ILE A 23 -21.72 -13.06 2.83
C ILE A 23 -21.26 -13.16 4.28
N GLU A 24 -19.97 -12.95 4.57
CA GLU A 24 -19.43 -13.01 5.93
C GLU A 24 -20.03 -11.93 6.84
N LYS A 25 -20.34 -10.73 6.31
CA LYS A 25 -21.04 -9.68 7.08
C LYS A 25 -22.48 -10.10 7.43
N LYS A 26 -23.19 -10.81 6.53
CA LYS A 26 -24.57 -11.30 6.77
C LYS A 26 -24.61 -12.48 7.73
N THR A 27 -23.67 -13.37 7.63
CA THR A 27 -23.61 -14.61 8.40
C THR A 27 -22.17 -14.87 8.84
N PRO A 28 -21.75 -14.26 9.98
CA PRO A 28 -20.38 -14.37 10.46
C PRO A 28 -19.98 -15.84 10.75
N GLY A 29 -18.78 -16.19 10.36
CA GLY A 29 -18.19 -17.51 10.64
C GLY A 29 -18.23 -18.50 9.46
N HIS A 30 -18.81 -18.16 8.33
CA HIS A 30 -18.77 -19.04 7.13
C HIS A 30 -17.33 -19.32 6.70
N LEU A 31 -16.46 -18.33 6.68
CA LEU A 31 -15.05 -18.49 6.33
C LEU A 31 -14.29 -19.40 7.32
N ARG A 32 -14.71 -19.42 8.60
CA ARG A 32 -14.14 -20.30 9.63
C ARG A 32 -14.36 -21.78 9.31
N ASN A 33 -15.53 -22.10 8.77
CA ASN A 33 -15.94 -23.46 8.50
C ASN A 33 -15.37 -24.02 7.19
N TYR A 34 -14.71 -23.17 6.38
CA TYR A 34 -14.15 -23.58 5.09
C TYR A 34 -13.16 -24.75 5.21
N ARG A 35 -12.32 -24.79 6.25
CA ARG A 35 -11.34 -25.88 6.46
C ARG A 35 -11.98 -27.26 6.71
N ALA A 36 -13.18 -27.27 7.25
CA ALA A 36 -13.94 -28.50 7.51
C ALA A 36 -14.67 -29.00 6.25
N TYR A 37 -14.80 -28.14 5.23
CA TYR A 37 -15.51 -28.47 4.01
C TYR A 37 -14.63 -29.32 3.09
N LYS A 38 -15.25 -30.38 2.49
CA LYS A 38 -14.55 -31.26 1.56
C LYS A 38 -14.28 -30.52 0.24
N ARG A 39 -13.05 -30.03 0.04
CA ARG A 39 -12.61 -29.32 -1.18
C ARG A 39 -12.95 -30.05 -2.47
N ASP A 40 -12.83 -31.37 -2.48
CA ASP A 40 -13.02 -32.18 -3.69
C ASP A 40 -14.44 -32.05 -4.25
N GLY A 41 -15.48 -31.98 -3.40
CA GLY A 41 -16.85 -31.79 -3.84
C GLY A 41 -17.09 -30.43 -4.48
N ALA A 42 -16.52 -29.35 -3.91
CA ALA A 42 -16.63 -28.00 -4.46
C ALA A 42 -15.90 -27.88 -5.81
N ARG A 43 -14.70 -28.43 -5.93
CA ARG A 43 -13.93 -28.45 -7.19
C ARG A 43 -14.62 -29.26 -8.29
N GLN A 44 -15.21 -30.41 -7.96
CA GLN A 44 -15.99 -31.18 -8.92
C GLN A 44 -17.22 -30.40 -9.42
N LYS A 45 -17.91 -29.68 -8.53
CA LYS A 45 -19.05 -28.83 -8.92
C LYS A 45 -18.57 -27.67 -9.81
N LEU A 46 -17.47 -26.98 -9.45
CA LEU A 46 -16.89 -25.93 -10.28
C LEU A 46 -16.44 -26.45 -11.65
N LYS A 47 -15.82 -27.63 -11.73
CA LYS A 47 -15.45 -28.27 -13.01
C LYS A 47 -16.64 -28.53 -13.92
N ARG A 48 -17.80 -28.92 -13.37
CA ARG A 48 -19.04 -29.08 -14.15
C ARG A 48 -19.58 -27.75 -14.66
N LEU A 49 -19.47 -26.68 -13.86
CA LEU A 49 -19.92 -25.33 -14.21
C LEU A 49 -18.99 -24.64 -15.22
N PHE A 50 -17.69 -24.81 -15.00
CA PHE A 50 -16.63 -24.11 -15.73
C PHE A 50 -15.50 -25.07 -16.15
N PRO A 51 -15.79 -26.06 -17.03
CA PRO A 51 -14.77 -27.06 -17.41
C PRO A 51 -13.50 -26.44 -18.00
N VAL A 52 -13.64 -25.29 -18.66
CA VAL A 52 -12.58 -24.52 -19.27
C VAL A 52 -11.50 -24.08 -18.27
N LEU A 53 -11.81 -23.93 -16.98
CA LEU A 53 -10.86 -23.55 -15.94
C LEU A 53 -9.99 -24.72 -15.44
N PHE A 54 -10.27 -25.95 -15.87
CA PHE A 54 -9.64 -27.14 -15.31
C PHE A 54 -8.82 -27.89 -16.37
N LYS A 55 -7.76 -28.56 -15.91
CA LYS A 55 -7.02 -29.52 -16.75
C LYS A 55 -7.94 -30.69 -17.11
N GLU A 56 -7.74 -31.22 -18.31
CA GLU A 56 -8.47 -32.41 -18.75
C GLU A 56 -8.33 -33.53 -17.72
N ASN A 57 -9.44 -34.26 -17.50
CA ASN A 57 -9.52 -35.42 -16.62
C ASN A 57 -9.07 -35.19 -15.15
N SER A 58 -8.93 -33.93 -14.69
CA SER A 58 -8.57 -33.64 -13.29
C SER A 58 -9.41 -32.52 -12.70
N CYS A 59 -9.43 -32.39 -11.37
CA CYS A 59 -10.01 -31.24 -10.66
C CYS A 59 -8.94 -30.20 -10.28
N VAL A 60 -7.86 -30.14 -11.06
CA VAL A 60 -6.78 -29.15 -10.91
C VAL A 60 -7.04 -28.01 -11.90
N PHE A 61 -7.04 -26.77 -11.41
CA PHE A 61 -7.10 -25.61 -12.26
C PHE A 61 -5.94 -25.63 -13.25
N ARG A 62 -6.21 -25.29 -14.50
CA ARG A 62 -5.15 -25.07 -15.47
C ARG A 62 -4.52 -23.71 -15.27
N GLU A 63 -3.32 -23.56 -15.78
CA GLU A 63 -2.70 -22.23 -15.86
C GLU A 63 -3.53 -21.35 -16.80
N ILE A 64 -3.83 -20.13 -16.36
CA ILE A 64 -4.58 -19.17 -17.18
C ILE A 64 -3.56 -18.44 -18.06
N ALA A 65 -3.47 -18.90 -19.31
CA ALA A 65 -2.79 -18.19 -20.36
C ALA A 65 -3.79 -17.30 -21.12
N SER A 66 -3.31 -16.18 -21.65
CA SER A 66 -4.15 -15.13 -22.28
C SER A 66 -5.05 -15.60 -23.42
N ASP A 67 -4.70 -16.70 -24.08
CA ASP A 67 -5.23 -17.04 -25.40
C ASP A 67 -6.26 -18.20 -25.37
N GLU A 68 -6.58 -18.73 -24.21
CA GLU A 68 -7.32 -19.99 -24.09
C GLU A 68 -8.76 -19.88 -23.59
N MET A 69 -9.22 -18.72 -23.15
CA MET A 69 -10.61 -18.50 -22.72
C MET A 69 -11.23 -17.36 -23.52
N ASP A 70 -12.41 -17.64 -24.07
CA ASP A 70 -13.17 -16.61 -24.74
C ASP A 70 -13.88 -15.67 -23.75
N GLU A 71 -14.35 -14.53 -24.24
CA GLU A 71 -15.07 -13.53 -23.45
C GLU A 71 -16.37 -14.09 -22.86
N GLY A 72 -17.02 -15.00 -23.57
CA GLY A 72 -18.27 -15.64 -23.10
C GLY A 72 -18.03 -16.53 -21.87
N ASP A 73 -16.92 -17.24 -21.84
CA ASP A 73 -16.54 -18.05 -20.67
C ASP A 73 -16.25 -17.17 -19.46
N TRP A 74 -15.51 -16.06 -19.63
CA TRP A 74 -15.26 -15.12 -18.56
C TRP A 74 -16.53 -14.45 -18.05
N ASN A 75 -17.44 -14.04 -18.92
CA ASN A 75 -18.74 -13.47 -18.55
C ASN A 75 -19.61 -14.46 -17.72
N ARG A 76 -19.54 -15.75 -18.02
CA ARG A 76 -20.23 -16.79 -17.23
C ARG A 76 -19.63 -16.93 -15.82
N VAL A 77 -18.30 -16.90 -15.71
CA VAL A 77 -17.59 -16.96 -14.41
C VAL A 77 -17.91 -15.71 -13.60
N GLU A 78 -17.89 -14.53 -14.21
CA GLU A 78 -18.21 -13.26 -13.58
C GLU A 78 -19.65 -13.22 -13.07
N THR A 79 -20.60 -13.61 -13.90
CA THR A 79 -22.03 -13.70 -13.53
C THR A 79 -22.24 -14.63 -12.35
N PHE A 80 -21.56 -15.78 -12.33
CA PHE A 80 -21.59 -16.69 -11.18
C PHE A 80 -20.98 -16.06 -9.93
N ALA A 81 -19.82 -15.42 -10.07
CA ALA A 81 -19.12 -14.76 -8.97
C ALA A 81 -19.97 -13.67 -8.30
N ALA A 82 -20.66 -12.85 -9.11
CA ALA A 82 -21.51 -11.77 -8.64
C ALA A 82 -22.77 -12.27 -7.92
N ASN A 83 -23.37 -13.38 -8.37
CA ASN A 83 -24.68 -13.82 -7.92
C ASN A 83 -24.65 -15.03 -6.97
N SER A 84 -23.53 -15.75 -6.85
CA SER A 84 -23.45 -16.94 -6.01
C SER A 84 -23.61 -16.62 -4.52
N GLU A 85 -24.37 -17.45 -3.83
CA GLU A 85 -24.51 -17.44 -2.37
C GLU A 85 -23.79 -18.62 -1.70
N GLU A 86 -23.01 -19.38 -2.47
CA GLU A 86 -22.26 -20.54 -1.99
C GLU A 86 -20.79 -20.14 -1.64
N PRO A 87 -20.49 -19.76 -0.39
CA PRO A 87 -19.19 -19.21 -0.04
C PRO A 87 -18.05 -20.19 -0.30
N PHE A 88 -18.26 -21.48 -0.14
CA PHE A 88 -17.23 -22.51 -0.37
C PHE A 88 -16.87 -22.66 -1.85
N LEU A 89 -17.83 -22.51 -2.75
CA LEU A 89 -17.55 -22.49 -4.19
C LEU A 89 -16.78 -21.23 -4.59
N LEU A 90 -17.18 -20.08 -4.04
CA LEU A 90 -16.49 -18.81 -4.28
C LEU A 90 -15.04 -18.86 -3.78
N ILE A 91 -14.78 -19.43 -2.59
CA ILE A 91 -13.43 -19.58 -2.06
C ILE A 91 -12.60 -20.52 -2.95
N GLU A 92 -13.13 -21.68 -3.34
CA GLU A 92 -12.39 -22.61 -4.21
C GLU A 92 -12.14 -22.03 -5.60
N LEU A 93 -13.09 -21.26 -6.15
CA LEU A 93 -12.90 -20.52 -7.40
C LEU A 93 -11.80 -19.50 -7.27
N LEU A 94 -11.82 -18.67 -6.22
CA LEU A 94 -10.80 -17.66 -5.93
C LEU A 94 -9.41 -18.27 -5.81
N LEU A 95 -9.29 -19.35 -5.01
CA LEU A 95 -8.01 -20.03 -4.81
C LEU A 95 -7.51 -20.75 -6.07
N GLY A 96 -8.45 -21.25 -6.86
CA GLY A 96 -8.13 -21.85 -8.16
C GLY A 96 -7.55 -20.83 -9.14
N ILE A 97 -8.19 -19.68 -9.25
CA ILE A 97 -7.72 -18.57 -10.09
C ILE A 97 -6.37 -18.03 -9.58
N ASP A 98 -6.25 -17.80 -8.25
CA ASP A 98 -5.00 -17.33 -7.63
C ASP A 98 -3.83 -18.29 -7.97
N GLY A 99 -4.04 -19.59 -7.84
CA GLY A 99 -3.01 -20.58 -8.20
C GLY A 99 -2.71 -20.65 -9.70
N ALA A 100 -3.72 -20.48 -10.53
CA ALA A 100 -3.60 -20.53 -11.99
C ALA A 100 -2.86 -19.30 -12.56
N LEU A 101 -2.83 -18.18 -11.83
CA LEU A 101 -2.13 -16.95 -12.22
C LEU A 101 -0.68 -16.86 -11.70
N ARG A 102 -0.16 -17.86 -11.02
CA ARG A 102 1.15 -17.80 -10.34
C ARG A 102 2.30 -17.29 -11.23
N ASN A 103 2.39 -17.81 -12.45
CA ASN A 103 3.47 -17.40 -13.38
C ASN A 103 3.26 -15.98 -13.89
N ARG A 104 2.00 -15.61 -14.13
CA ARG A 104 1.64 -14.26 -14.57
C ARG A 104 1.97 -13.22 -13.50
N VAL A 105 1.64 -13.47 -12.24
CA VAL A 105 1.96 -12.55 -11.13
C VAL A 105 3.47 -12.30 -11.03
N ARG A 106 4.29 -13.30 -11.26
CA ARG A 106 5.76 -13.11 -11.29
C ARG A 106 6.17 -12.14 -12.39
N MET A 107 5.57 -12.22 -13.58
CA MET A 107 5.83 -11.28 -14.67
C MET A 107 5.36 -9.86 -14.31
N GLU A 108 4.17 -9.71 -13.71
CA GLU A 108 3.66 -8.41 -13.24
C GLU A 108 4.61 -7.79 -12.19
N ILE A 109 5.13 -8.59 -11.27
CA ILE A 109 6.12 -8.14 -10.27
C ILE A 109 7.38 -7.61 -10.95
N GLU A 110 7.88 -8.27 -12.00
CA GLU A 110 9.05 -7.77 -12.74
C GLU A 110 8.74 -6.46 -13.47
N ILE A 111 7.54 -6.32 -14.03
CA ILE A 111 7.10 -5.06 -14.64
C ILE A 111 7.01 -3.97 -13.58
N PHE A 112 6.42 -4.25 -12.43
CA PHE A 112 6.31 -3.28 -11.33
C PHE A 112 7.66 -2.89 -10.72
N ARG A 113 8.68 -3.75 -10.79
CA ARG A 113 10.04 -3.40 -10.38
C ARG A 113 10.65 -2.28 -11.22
N THR A 114 10.16 -2.10 -12.43
CA THR A 114 10.60 -1.02 -13.34
C THR A 114 9.74 0.24 -13.24
N CYS A 115 8.61 0.16 -12.51
CA CYS A 115 7.70 1.27 -12.29
C CYS A 115 7.71 1.67 -10.80
N ASN A 116 7.76 2.96 -10.51
CA ASN A 116 7.76 3.44 -9.10
C ASN A 116 6.36 3.44 -8.47
N THR A 117 5.30 3.27 -9.25
CA THR A 117 3.91 3.25 -8.76
C THR A 117 3.20 1.98 -9.17
N ILE A 118 2.47 1.39 -8.23
CA ILE A 118 1.58 0.25 -8.48
C ILE A 118 0.14 0.75 -8.48
N SER A 119 -0.54 0.58 -9.59
CA SER A 119 -1.99 0.65 -9.65
C SER A 119 -2.61 -0.70 -9.21
N SER A 120 -3.88 -0.68 -8.81
CA SER A 120 -4.62 -1.93 -8.62
C SER A 120 -4.58 -2.77 -9.90
N LEU A 121 -4.44 -4.08 -9.75
CA LEU A 121 -4.47 -5.00 -10.90
C LEU A 121 -5.85 -5.09 -11.54
N ASN A 122 -6.91 -4.88 -10.75
CA ASN A 122 -8.28 -4.83 -11.25
C ASN A 122 -8.70 -3.40 -11.64
N SER A 123 -9.41 -3.26 -12.73
CA SER A 123 -9.93 -1.98 -13.21
C SER A 123 -11.28 -1.59 -12.58
N ASN A 124 -12.01 -2.54 -11.99
CA ASN A 124 -13.33 -2.34 -11.39
C ASN A 124 -13.26 -1.99 -9.88
N PHE A 125 -12.16 -1.42 -9.41
CA PHE A 125 -11.98 -1.11 -7.98
C PHE A 125 -12.99 -0.06 -7.48
N GLU A 126 -13.43 0.87 -8.33
CA GLU A 126 -14.48 1.85 -7.98
C GLU A 126 -15.82 1.20 -7.67
N GLU A 127 -16.15 0.10 -8.33
CA GLU A 127 -17.39 -0.65 -8.14
C GLU A 127 -17.26 -1.62 -6.96
N THR A 128 -16.20 -2.39 -6.95
CA THR A 128 -15.96 -3.43 -5.93
C THR A 128 -15.43 -2.89 -4.62
N LYS A 129 -14.76 -1.73 -4.63
CA LYS A 129 -14.00 -1.17 -3.52
C LYS A 129 -12.93 -2.14 -2.98
N ILE A 130 -12.41 -2.99 -3.88
CA ILE A 130 -11.34 -3.93 -3.62
C ILE A 130 -10.15 -3.54 -4.48
N TYR A 131 -9.00 -3.29 -3.85
CA TYR A 131 -7.71 -3.15 -4.53
C TYR A 131 -6.99 -4.48 -4.48
N LEU A 132 -6.68 -5.03 -5.65
CA LEU A 132 -5.96 -6.29 -5.78
C LEU A 132 -4.49 -6.02 -6.14
N LEU A 133 -3.59 -6.56 -5.35
CA LEU A 133 -2.15 -6.36 -5.50
C LEU A 133 -1.42 -7.69 -5.60
N PRO A 134 -0.31 -7.78 -6.34
CA PRO A 134 0.52 -8.98 -6.34
C PRO A 134 1.15 -9.18 -4.96
N TYR A 135 1.17 -10.43 -4.50
CA TYR A 135 1.87 -10.80 -3.28
C TYR A 135 3.37 -10.97 -3.55
N MET A 136 4.19 -10.30 -2.77
CA MET A 136 5.64 -10.40 -2.83
C MET A 136 6.19 -11.06 -1.58
N GLU A 137 6.77 -12.24 -1.72
CA GLU A 137 7.39 -12.99 -0.62
C GLU A 137 8.48 -12.20 0.12
N ALA A 138 9.18 -11.31 -0.58
CA ALA A 138 10.24 -10.49 0.02
C ALA A 138 9.74 -9.49 1.06
N LEU A 139 8.44 -9.14 1.04
CA LEU A 139 7.86 -8.10 1.90
C LEU A 139 7.15 -8.65 3.13
N TRP A 140 6.61 -9.84 3.02
CA TRP A 140 5.76 -10.43 4.05
C TRP A 140 6.12 -11.91 4.19
N GLU A 141 6.99 -12.24 5.14
CA GLU A 141 7.00 -13.61 5.61
C GLU A 141 5.57 -13.96 6.01
N ARG A 142 4.87 -14.71 5.17
CA ARG A 142 3.68 -15.39 5.65
C ARG A 142 4.15 -16.30 6.76
N LYS A 143 3.94 -15.86 8.00
CA LYS A 143 4.07 -16.73 9.16
C LYS A 143 3.45 -18.06 8.73
N SER A 144 4.27 -19.07 8.67
CA SER A 144 3.93 -20.40 8.16
C SER A 144 2.50 -20.71 8.57
N ARG A 145 1.67 -21.25 7.66
CA ARG A 145 0.25 -21.56 7.85
C ARG A 145 -0.05 -22.44 9.07
N GLY A 146 0.92 -22.58 9.98
CA GLY A 146 0.88 -23.25 11.25
C GLY A 146 0.08 -22.46 12.28
N ARG A 147 -1.20 -22.81 12.43
CA ARG A 147 -1.99 -22.62 13.66
C ARG A 147 -2.47 -21.23 14.09
N GLN A 148 -2.13 -20.13 13.45
CA GLN A 148 -2.82 -18.89 13.77
C GLN A 148 -4.06 -18.73 12.90
N HIS A 149 -5.20 -18.67 13.55
CA HIS A 149 -6.56 -18.60 13.02
C HIS A 149 -6.83 -17.21 12.39
N SER A 150 -6.12 -16.85 11.35
CA SER A 150 -6.56 -15.76 10.50
C SER A 150 -7.70 -16.32 9.62
N TYR A 151 -8.91 -15.93 9.93
CA TYR A 151 -10.10 -16.20 9.11
C TYR A 151 -10.22 -15.17 7.98
N ASP A 152 -9.13 -14.52 7.65
CA ASP A 152 -9.01 -13.52 6.61
C ASP A 152 -8.79 -14.21 5.25
N ILE A 153 -9.55 -13.77 4.25
CA ILE A 153 -9.41 -14.23 2.86
C ILE A 153 -7.97 -14.04 2.37
N ASN A 154 -7.30 -12.94 2.72
CA ASN A 154 -5.89 -12.72 2.42
C ASN A 154 -4.98 -13.86 2.90
N GLY A 155 -5.31 -14.49 4.03
CA GLY A 155 -4.56 -15.63 4.56
C GLY A 155 -4.64 -16.89 3.70
N TYR A 156 -5.60 -16.97 2.78
CA TYR A 156 -5.76 -18.10 1.86
C TYR A 156 -5.11 -17.87 0.50
N LEU A 157 -4.96 -16.61 0.05
CA LEU A 157 -4.37 -16.27 -1.24
C LEU A 157 -2.87 -16.57 -1.24
N GLY A 158 -2.36 -17.11 -2.35
CA GLY A 158 -0.96 -17.48 -2.55
C GLY A 158 -0.15 -16.41 -3.25
N ASN A 159 -0.76 -15.76 -4.23
CA ASN A 159 -0.07 -14.87 -5.17
C ASN A 159 -0.57 -13.43 -5.10
N PHE A 160 -1.68 -13.18 -4.40
CA PHE A 160 -2.29 -11.85 -4.27
C PHE A 160 -2.55 -11.49 -2.83
N ILE A 161 -2.66 -10.19 -2.59
CA ILE A 161 -3.29 -9.59 -1.42
C ILE A 161 -4.37 -8.64 -1.91
N PHE A 162 -5.38 -8.40 -1.10
CA PHE A 162 -6.37 -7.36 -1.38
C PHE A 162 -6.51 -6.40 -0.21
N ILE A 163 -6.95 -5.19 -0.53
CA ILE A 163 -7.30 -4.15 0.42
C ILE A 163 -8.77 -3.81 0.21
N ASP A 164 -9.58 -3.88 1.27
CA ASP A 164 -10.97 -3.44 1.26
C ASP A 164 -11.04 -1.95 1.64
N GLU A 165 -11.31 -1.08 0.67
CA GLU A 165 -11.46 0.36 0.89
C GLU A 165 -12.57 0.69 1.91
N GLN A 166 -13.65 -0.10 1.93
CA GLN A 166 -14.74 0.13 2.90
C GLN A 166 -14.28 -0.09 4.34
N GLU A 167 -13.38 -1.03 4.59
CA GLU A 167 -12.80 -1.21 5.92
C GLU A 167 -11.85 -0.07 6.28
N LEU A 168 -11.05 0.41 5.33
CA LEU A 168 -10.14 1.54 5.56
C LEU A 168 -10.86 2.85 5.83
N ARG A 169 -11.99 3.09 5.17
CA ARG A 169 -12.83 4.28 5.43
C ARG A 169 -13.36 4.35 6.86
N LYS A 170 -13.52 3.22 7.55
CA LYS A 170 -13.87 3.19 8.98
C LYS A 170 -12.79 3.84 9.85
N PHE A 171 -11.56 3.88 9.38
CA PHE A 171 -10.42 4.52 10.02
C PHE A 171 -10.13 5.91 9.44
N SER A 172 -11.11 6.52 8.74
CA SER A 172 -10.96 7.83 8.08
C SER A 172 -9.85 7.88 7.01
N ILE A 173 -9.47 6.74 6.45
CA ILE A 173 -8.53 6.65 5.34
C ILE A 173 -9.31 6.83 4.04
N ASN A 174 -9.14 7.99 3.39
CA ASN A 174 -9.92 8.39 2.22
C ASN A 174 -9.20 8.18 0.89
N ASP A 175 -7.89 7.97 0.92
CA ASP A 175 -7.07 7.77 -0.29
C ASP A 175 -6.02 6.68 -0.02
N ILE A 176 -5.91 5.73 -0.95
CA ILE A 176 -4.91 4.67 -0.90
C ILE A 176 -4.06 4.80 -2.15
N ARG A 177 -2.81 5.15 -1.95
CA ARG A 177 -1.81 5.13 -3.00
C ARG A 177 -0.87 3.98 -2.79
N HIS A 178 -0.74 3.16 -3.80
CA HIS A 178 0.23 2.08 -3.81
C HIS A 178 1.51 2.58 -4.44
N VAL A 179 2.56 2.65 -3.65
CA VAL A 179 3.87 3.06 -4.12
C VAL A 179 4.80 1.88 -4.03
N TRP A 180 5.47 1.60 -5.13
CA TRP A 180 6.56 0.63 -5.16
C TRP A 180 7.81 1.26 -4.58
N LEU A 181 8.16 0.89 -3.37
CA LEU A 181 9.47 1.22 -2.83
C LEU A 181 10.52 0.45 -3.62
N SER A 182 11.53 1.16 -4.07
CA SER A 182 12.55 0.60 -4.97
C SER A 182 12.99 -0.79 -4.53
N SER A 183 13.13 -1.70 -5.49
CA SER A 183 13.61 -3.05 -5.27
C SER A 183 14.92 -3.09 -4.47
N LEU A 184 15.68 -1.99 -4.51
CA LEU A 184 16.94 -1.85 -3.81
C LEU A 184 16.76 -1.76 -2.29
N LEU A 185 15.73 -1.09 -1.76
CA LEU A 185 15.48 -1.04 -0.32
C LEU A 185 15.22 -2.46 0.23
N PHE A 186 14.45 -3.25 -0.50
CA PHE A 186 14.15 -4.63 -0.12
C PHE A 186 15.32 -5.56 -0.33
N GLN A 187 16.06 -5.40 -1.42
CA GLN A 187 17.27 -6.17 -1.64
C GLN A 187 18.30 -5.90 -0.54
N THR A 188 18.50 -4.63 -0.18
CA THR A 188 19.34 -4.22 0.93
C THR A 188 18.91 -4.85 2.25
N ALA A 189 17.60 -4.79 2.57
CA ALA A 189 17.06 -5.40 3.78
C ALA A 189 17.26 -6.92 3.80
N LYS A 190 17.08 -7.58 2.65
CA LYS A 190 17.29 -9.02 2.50
C LYS A 190 18.75 -9.40 2.66
N ASP A 191 19.66 -8.69 2.02
CA ASP A 191 21.08 -9.00 1.99
C ASP A 191 21.78 -8.70 3.33
N ARG A 192 21.37 -7.61 4.00
CA ARG A 192 21.92 -7.22 5.30
C ARG A 192 21.17 -7.81 6.49
N GLY A 193 19.90 -8.22 6.33
CA GLY A 193 19.02 -8.64 7.42
C GLY A 193 18.47 -7.49 8.28
N TYR A 194 18.74 -6.23 7.94
CA TYR A 194 18.26 -5.03 8.63
C TYR A 194 18.20 -3.81 7.72
N LEU A 195 17.41 -2.80 8.14
CA LEU A 195 17.39 -1.46 7.56
C LEU A 195 17.96 -0.45 8.58
N ARG A 196 18.70 0.54 8.08
CA ARG A 196 19.15 1.68 8.86
C ARG A 196 18.13 2.80 8.76
N VAL A 197 17.57 3.19 9.89
CA VAL A 197 16.63 4.31 9.98
C VAL A 197 17.33 5.46 10.68
N GLY A 198 17.43 6.60 9.99
CA GLY A 198 17.96 7.84 10.53
C GLY A 198 16.84 8.75 11.03
N PHE A 199 16.99 9.29 12.23
CA PHE A 199 16.12 10.32 12.80
C PHE A 199 16.93 11.60 12.99
N SER A 200 16.36 12.72 12.56
CA SER A 200 17.00 14.01 12.76
C SER A 200 16.28 14.83 13.84
N PRO A 201 16.93 15.18 14.95
CA PRO A 201 16.32 15.97 16.02
C PRO A 201 16.42 17.49 15.77
N LEU A 202 16.25 17.95 14.53
CA LEU A 202 16.45 19.36 14.15
C LEU A 202 15.57 20.36 14.93
N SER A 203 14.40 19.92 15.40
CA SER A 203 13.44 20.81 16.08
C SER A 203 13.93 21.36 17.43
N ARG A 204 14.93 20.73 18.05
CA ARG A 204 15.37 21.07 19.42
C ARG A 204 15.96 22.48 19.58
N HIS A 205 16.38 23.10 18.49
CA HIS A 205 17.05 24.41 18.47
C HIS A 205 16.39 25.43 17.52
N LEU A 206 15.22 25.10 17.02
CA LEU A 206 14.48 25.95 16.08
C LEU A 206 13.27 26.54 16.81
N LYS A 207 13.14 27.85 16.68
CA LYS A 207 11.93 28.54 17.10
C LYS A 207 10.91 28.51 15.97
N LEU A 208 9.68 28.21 16.31
CA LEU A 208 8.55 28.20 15.39
C LEU A 208 7.79 29.52 15.53
N ASN A 209 7.36 30.07 14.41
CA ASN A 209 6.42 31.17 14.37
C ASN A 209 5.02 30.58 14.50
N VAL A 210 4.42 30.73 15.66
CA VAL A 210 3.12 30.20 15.99
C VAL A 210 2.10 31.34 16.00
N SER A 211 1.06 31.23 15.21
CA SER A 211 -0.10 32.12 15.26
C SER A 211 -1.22 31.46 16.06
N GLU A 212 -1.78 32.21 17.00
CA GLU A 212 -2.85 31.71 17.85
C GLU A 212 -4.14 32.49 17.59
N TYR A 213 -5.27 31.78 17.64
CA TYR A 213 -6.58 32.38 17.53
C TYR A 213 -7.61 31.63 18.39
N TYR A 214 -8.69 32.34 18.70
CA TYR A 214 -9.77 31.77 19.50
C TYR A 214 -11.04 31.66 18.66
N LYS A 215 -11.70 30.50 18.76
CA LYS A 215 -13.00 30.25 18.16
C LYS A 215 -13.84 29.45 19.15
N ASP A 216 -15.05 29.90 19.44
CA ASP A 216 -15.98 29.24 20.39
C ASP A 216 -15.36 28.97 21.78
N ASN A 217 -14.54 29.90 22.28
CA ASN A 217 -13.75 29.79 23.51
C ASN A 217 -12.68 28.66 23.51
N ILE A 218 -12.39 28.09 22.36
CA ILE A 218 -11.31 27.13 22.18
C ILE A 218 -10.11 27.86 21.59
N ARG A 219 -8.94 27.66 22.16
CA ARG A 219 -7.66 28.18 21.66
C ARG A 219 -7.16 27.27 20.55
N TYR A 220 -6.90 27.86 19.40
CA TYR A 220 -6.29 27.21 18.24
C TYR A 220 -4.91 27.79 17.96
N PHE A 221 -4.05 27.02 17.34
CA PHE A 221 -2.78 27.52 16.83
C PHE A 221 -2.49 26.98 15.43
N SER A 222 -1.67 27.72 14.69
CA SER A 222 -1.05 27.28 13.44
C SER A 222 0.44 27.58 13.50
N VAL A 223 1.23 26.79 12.77
CA VAL A 223 2.67 27.03 12.63
C VAL A 223 2.93 27.61 11.26
N ASP A 224 3.23 28.89 11.19
CA ASP A 224 3.37 29.59 9.91
C ASP A 224 4.72 29.29 9.24
N SER A 225 5.78 29.17 10.02
CA SER A 225 7.14 28.82 9.55
C SER A 225 8.08 28.62 10.74
N SER A 226 9.32 28.18 10.47
CA SER A 226 10.40 28.42 11.42
C SER A 226 10.93 29.85 11.28
N GLU A 227 11.45 30.46 12.38
CA GLU A 227 12.03 31.82 12.37
C GLU A 227 13.14 32.01 11.31
N ASN A 228 13.76 30.93 10.87
CA ASN A 228 14.86 30.99 9.89
C ASN A 228 14.77 29.81 8.91
N SER A 229 13.92 29.94 7.89
CA SER A 229 13.70 28.90 6.87
C SER A 229 14.97 28.52 6.10
N GLU A 230 15.86 29.47 5.84
CA GLU A 230 17.14 29.23 5.15
C GLU A 230 18.10 28.41 6.01
N LYS A 231 18.16 28.68 7.30
CA LYS A 231 18.94 27.86 8.24
C LYS A 231 18.40 26.43 8.33
N VAL A 232 17.07 26.26 8.36
CA VAL A 232 16.44 24.94 8.33
C VAL A 232 16.80 24.19 7.06
N LYS A 233 16.70 24.84 5.90
CA LYS A 233 17.10 24.28 4.61
C LYS A 233 18.54 23.77 4.62
N GLN A 234 19.48 24.60 5.07
CA GLN A 234 20.91 24.21 5.17
C GLN A 234 21.12 23.03 6.11
N LEU A 235 20.43 23.01 7.26
CA LEU A 235 20.51 21.91 8.23
C LEU A 235 19.95 20.61 7.63
N VAL A 236 18.80 20.65 6.95
CA VAL A 236 18.20 19.48 6.30
C VAL A 236 19.12 18.92 5.23
N LEU A 237 19.67 19.77 4.37
CA LEU A 237 20.64 19.35 3.35
C LEU A 237 21.92 18.75 3.97
N SER A 238 22.42 19.34 5.07
CA SER A 238 23.57 18.79 5.81
C SER A 238 23.28 17.41 6.41
N VAL A 239 22.09 17.21 6.97
CA VAL A 239 21.65 15.92 7.50
C VAL A 239 21.50 14.89 6.38
N LEU A 240 21.00 15.31 5.21
CA LEU A 240 20.88 14.45 4.04
C LEU A 240 22.24 13.93 3.58
N GLU A 241 23.24 14.81 3.48
CA GLU A 241 24.64 14.44 3.16
C GLU A 241 25.24 13.49 4.21
N LYS A 242 24.96 13.74 5.49
CA LYS A 242 25.40 12.83 6.55
C LYS A 242 24.73 11.47 6.44
N ALA A 243 23.41 11.43 6.17
CA ALA A 243 22.68 10.19 5.99
C ALA A 243 23.23 9.35 4.82
N LYS A 244 23.64 10.01 3.72
CA LYS A 244 24.34 9.39 2.60
C LYS A 244 25.62 8.68 3.06
N LYS A 245 26.50 9.40 3.77
CA LYS A 245 27.78 8.85 4.29
C LYS A 245 27.58 7.70 5.26
N GLU A 246 26.57 7.80 6.12
CA GLU A 246 26.25 6.77 7.12
C GLU A 246 25.44 5.60 6.53
N LYS A 247 25.16 5.62 5.21
CA LYS A 247 24.40 4.59 4.50
C LYS A 247 23.04 4.32 5.15
N VAL A 248 22.32 5.40 5.44
CA VAL A 248 20.96 5.36 5.96
C VAL A 248 19.99 4.96 4.85
N ASP A 249 19.11 4.02 5.11
CA ASP A 249 18.14 3.52 4.12
C ASP A 249 16.83 4.33 4.15
N ILE A 250 16.40 4.76 5.34
CA ILE A 250 15.19 5.56 5.55
C ILE A 250 15.54 6.74 6.45
N LEU A 251 15.28 7.95 5.99
CA LEU A 251 15.53 9.19 6.75
C LEU A 251 14.22 9.87 7.14
N LEU A 252 14.09 10.19 8.43
CA LEU A 252 12.91 10.82 9.01
C LEU A 252 13.31 12.18 9.63
N PHE A 253 12.55 13.20 9.27
CA PHE A 253 12.68 14.55 9.84
C PHE A 253 11.50 14.85 10.79
N PRO A 254 11.66 15.83 11.71
CA PRO A 254 10.60 16.20 12.63
C PRO A 254 9.48 16.99 11.95
N GLU A 255 8.35 17.11 12.64
CA GLU A 255 7.20 17.89 12.19
C GLU A 255 7.45 19.41 12.27
N MET A 256 6.63 20.18 11.55
CA MET A 256 6.39 21.62 11.67
C MET A 256 7.55 22.55 11.30
N ILE A 257 8.63 22.06 10.77
CA ILE A 257 9.79 22.91 10.40
C ILE A 257 10.00 23.02 8.88
N GLY A 258 9.16 22.38 8.10
CA GLY A 258 9.23 22.37 6.64
C GLY A 258 8.67 23.64 5.99
N SER A 259 9.03 23.83 4.73
CA SER A 259 8.45 24.84 3.84
C SER A 259 8.44 24.31 2.40
N ALA A 260 7.59 24.88 1.54
CA ALA A 260 7.58 24.51 0.13
C ALA A 260 8.97 24.66 -0.52
N GLY A 261 9.65 25.75 -0.27
CA GLY A 261 11.02 25.98 -0.78
C GLY A 261 12.07 24.98 -0.25
N LEU A 262 11.84 24.37 0.92
CA LEU A 262 12.67 23.26 1.40
C LEU A 262 12.44 21.99 0.59
N VAL A 263 11.17 21.66 0.28
CA VAL A 263 10.84 20.49 -0.56
C VAL A 263 11.52 20.61 -1.91
N ASP A 264 11.40 21.77 -2.55
CA ASP A 264 12.01 22.03 -3.86
C ASP A 264 13.55 21.89 -3.81
N ALA A 265 14.19 22.46 -2.79
CA ALA A 265 15.64 22.40 -2.65
C ALA A 265 16.18 20.98 -2.41
N VAL A 266 15.44 20.15 -1.66
CA VAL A 266 15.82 18.75 -1.47
C VAL A 266 15.59 17.95 -2.75
N THR A 267 14.46 18.17 -3.43
CA THR A 267 14.16 17.54 -4.72
C THR A 267 15.25 17.84 -5.74
N GLU A 268 15.60 19.13 -5.94
CA GLU A 268 16.66 19.55 -6.85
C GLU A 268 18.02 18.91 -6.48
N ARG A 269 18.34 18.80 -5.19
CA ARG A 269 19.58 18.16 -4.74
C ARG A 269 19.62 16.67 -5.09
N LEU A 270 18.51 15.97 -4.98
CA LEU A 270 18.40 14.55 -5.29
C LEU A 270 18.39 14.28 -6.79
N GLU A 271 17.67 15.09 -7.58
CA GLU A 271 17.61 14.98 -9.05
C GLU A 271 18.98 15.23 -9.72
N ASN A 272 19.80 16.10 -9.14
CA ASN A 272 21.15 16.37 -9.62
C ASN A 272 22.18 15.31 -9.19
N TYR A 273 21.75 14.26 -8.51
CA TYR A 273 22.63 13.19 -8.07
C TYR A 273 22.91 12.21 -9.22
N PHE A 274 24.19 11.97 -9.50
CA PHE A 274 24.60 11.02 -10.54
C PHE A 274 24.60 9.59 -10.00
N VAL A 275 23.81 8.73 -10.64
CA VAL A 275 23.81 7.28 -10.38
C VAL A 275 25.21 6.72 -10.69
N GLY A 276 25.86 6.16 -9.69
CA GLY A 276 27.21 5.57 -9.84
C GLY A 276 28.24 6.04 -8.83
N GLU A 277 27.90 6.97 -7.94
CA GLU A 277 28.73 7.27 -6.78
C GLU A 277 28.70 6.08 -5.78
N GLU A 278 29.81 5.86 -5.07
CA GLU A 278 29.91 4.80 -4.05
C GLU A 278 28.93 4.98 -2.88
N GLU A 279 28.52 6.22 -2.64
CA GLU A 279 27.60 6.58 -1.55
C GLU A 279 26.26 6.99 -2.14
N GLU A 280 25.17 6.37 -1.73
CA GLU A 280 23.81 6.64 -2.18
C GLU A 280 22.98 7.36 -1.12
N TYR A 281 22.08 8.26 -1.55
CA TYR A 281 21.10 8.87 -0.66
C TYR A 281 20.11 7.84 -0.14
N PRO A 282 19.43 8.11 1.01
CA PRO A 282 18.42 7.23 1.55
C PRO A 282 17.34 6.89 0.51
N SER A 283 16.94 5.63 0.44
CA SER A 283 15.89 5.17 -0.48
C SER A 283 14.54 5.82 -0.22
N LEU A 284 14.29 6.22 1.04
CA LEU A 284 13.09 6.93 1.48
C LEU A 284 13.47 8.09 2.37
N ILE A 285 12.90 9.25 2.07
CA ILE A 285 13.13 10.49 2.81
C ILE A 285 11.77 11.09 3.18
N PHE A 286 11.44 11.07 4.47
CA PHE A 286 10.28 11.74 5.03
C PHE A 286 10.71 13.16 5.42
N LEU A 287 10.39 14.14 4.59
CA LEU A 287 10.75 15.52 4.82
C LEU A 287 10.09 16.11 6.06
N PRO A 288 10.63 17.21 6.61
CA PRO A 288 9.91 17.94 7.65
C PRO A 288 8.52 18.33 7.18
N SER A 289 7.52 18.18 8.05
CA SER A 289 6.17 18.54 7.63
C SER A 289 6.03 20.03 7.36
N VAL A 290 5.22 20.34 6.37
CA VAL A 290 4.94 21.69 5.87
C VAL A 290 3.54 22.09 6.31
N TRP A 291 3.40 23.31 6.82
CA TRP A 291 2.12 23.94 7.08
C TRP A 291 1.76 24.88 5.95
N GLU A 292 0.73 24.59 5.22
CA GLU A 292 0.26 25.40 4.10
C GLU A 292 -1.26 25.28 3.95
N ASN A 293 -1.95 26.40 3.71
CA ASN A 293 -3.39 26.45 3.51
C ASN A 293 -4.20 25.76 4.63
N HIS A 294 -3.82 25.99 5.89
CA HIS A 294 -4.42 25.38 7.07
C HIS A 294 -4.32 23.85 7.10
N GLN A 295 -3.30 23.30 6.49
CA GLN A 295 -3.04 21.87 6.47
C GLN A 295 -1.57 21.60 6.78
N ASN A 296 -1.36 20.68 7.71
CA ASN A 296 -0.06 20.12 7.99
C ASN A 296 0.12 18.83 7.19
N PHE A 297 1.18 18.74 6.40
CA PHE A 297 1.44 17.55 5.59
C PHE A 297 2.94 17.24 5.50
N VAL A 298 3.27 15.98 5.37
CA VAL A 298 4.62 15.49 5.10
C VAL A 298 4.73 15.08 3.63
N VAL A 299 5.86 15.42 3.01
CA VAL A 299 6.22 14.93 1.68
C VAL A 299 7.23 13.80 1.83
N VAL A 300 7.01 12.70 1.12
CA VAL A 300 7.93 11.57 1.07
C VAL A 300 8.55 11.50 -0.32
N LEU A 301 9.89 11.49 -0.35
CA LEU A 301 10.68 11.42 -1.57
C LEU A 301 11.44 10.09 -1.66
N THR A 302 11.71 9.67 -2.90
CA THR A 302 12.75 8.67 -3.20
C THR A 302 14.13 9.30 -3.18
N ARG A 303 15.19 8.47 -3.29
CA ARG A 303 16.58 8.93 -3.46
C ARG A 303 16.78 9.78 -4.71
N ASP A 304 15.95 9.61 -5.73
CA ASP A 304 16.04 10.30 -7.02
C ASP A 304 15.19 11.57 -7.06
N GLY A 305 14.64 12.01 -5.92
CA GLY A 305 13.80 13.20 -5.81
C GLY A 305 12.33 12.99 -6.20
N GLU A 306 11.93 11.78 -6.62
CA GLU A 306 10.55 11.53 -6.98
C GLU A 306 9.64 11.58 -5.75
N ARG A 307 8.55 12.34 -5.84
CA ARG A 307 7.54 12.45 -4.79
C ARG A 307 6.64 11.21 -4.78
N ILE A 308 6.84 10.36 -3.78
CA ILE A 308 6.03 9.16 -3.57
C ILE A 308 4.62 9.51 -3.12
N CYS A 309 4.51 10.30 -2.07
CA CYS A 309 3.24 10.72 -1.54
C CYS A 309 3.34 12.02 -0.76
N THR A 310 2.17 12.62 -0.53
CA THR A 310 1.97 13.70 0.42
C THR A 310 0.94 13.23 1.43
N GLN A 311 1.35 13.02 2.69
CA GLN A 311 0.49 12.58 3.77
C GLN A 311 0.02 13.78 4.58
N LYS A 312 -1.28 14.07 4.53
CA LYS A 312 -1.88 15.09 5.39
C LYS A 312 -2.08 14.56 6.81
N LYS A 313 -1.84 15.41 7.79
CA LYS A 313 -2.16 15.12 9.19
C LYS A 313 -3.68 14.97 9.33
N GLN A 314 -4.10 13.84 9.91
CA GLN A 314 -5.53 13.50 10.02
C GLN A 314 -6.14 14.00 11.35
N TYR A 315 -5.33 14.03 12.39
CA TYR A 315 -5.76 14.43 13.72
C TYR A 315 -4.94 15.63 14.16
N PRO A 316 -5.59 16.73 14.56
CA PRO A 316 -4.90 17.89 15.12
C PRO A 316 -4.16 17.51 16.40
N TYR A 317 -3.10 18.25 16.69
CA TYR A 317 -2.50 18.18 18.01
C TYR A 317 -3.43 18.86 19.01
N ASP A 318 -3.64 18.23 20.17
CA ASP A 318 -4.38 18.77 21.29
C ASP A 318 -3.48 18.73 22.52
N GLY A 319 -2.94 19.88 22.89
CA GLY A 319 -2.00 19.97 24.00
C GLY A 319 -1.39 21.37 24.15
N PRO A 320 -0.51 21.57 25.13
CA PRO A 320 0.17 22.86 25.33
C PRO A 320 1.15 23.13 24.19
N VAL A 321 1.13 24.36 23.66
CA VAL A 321 2.09 24.81 22.64
C VAL A 321 3.49 24.95 23.24
N GLU A 322 3.55 25.42 24.51
CA GLU A 322 4.77 25.50 25.30
C GLU A 322 4.54 24.86 26.67
N PRO A 323 5.60 24.35 27.33
CA PRO A 323 5.48 23.80 28.66
C PRO A 323 4.88 24.78 29.66
N GLY A 324 3.79 24.42 30.33
CA GLY A 324 3.10 25.24 31.31
C GLY A 324 2.01 26.17 30.77
N GLN A 325 1.76 26.15 29.48
CA GLN A 325 0.61 26.84 28.87
C GLN A 325 -0.68 26.00 28.90
N GLU A 326 -1.82 26.69 28.72
CA GLU A 326 -3.09 26.02 28.48
C GLU A 326 -3.07 25.25 27.14
N THR A 327 -3.85 24.19 27.08
CA THR A 327 -3.99 23.38 25.87
C THR A 327 -4.53 24.20 24.70
N ALA A 328 -4.01 23.94 23.52
CA ALA A 328 -4.50 24.51 22.26
C ALA A 328 -4.63 23.41 21.22
N ILE A 329 -5.50 23.63 20.22
CA ILE A 329 -5.74 22.71 19.11
C ILE A 329 -5.03 23.26 17.87
N GLU A 330 -4.32 22.39 17.15
CA GLU A 330 -3.64 22.70 15.88
C GLU A 330 -4.62 23.01 14.75
#